data_abbb5a19b7cda323921dc42770b8a3bb
#
_entry.id   abbb5a19b7cda323921dc42770b8a3bb
#
_cell.length_a   1.000
_cell.length_b   1.000
_cell.length_c   1.000
_cell.angle_alpha   90.00
_cell.angle_beta   90.00
_cell.angle_gamma   90.00
#
_symmetry.space_group_name_H-M   'P 1'
#
loop_
_entity.id
_entity.type
_entity.pdbx_description
1 polymer ?
#
loop_
_entity_poly.entity_id
_entity_poly.type
_entity_poly.pdbx_seq_one_letter_code
_entity_poly.pdbx_strand_id
1 'polypeptide(L)'
;MIQKFNINDTNIYFQRDTNLPMVDIQLNFRAGSAFDGKLNGLADLAVGLFATKTKLSTEQELINKITDIGASIHAETSKEFFCIKIRVLSESQILKQVVAILREIFTDPDFDKSILEREKVQTLTHIDYLHKQPNYLASLEFSKQLFAENPYSHPTIGYKSSIQKITIKDITNFYDKYICANNANICIVGDISESDTQNLAKEIINSLPKGQTNTQNFIQLLAEPAIIKKQFNSNQTSILVGHQLLLDILDPLYFPLKLGNEILGGSGLNSLLFNKVREELGLVYNIGSDVNINPDYGSFMISAQTSNPNLALNTIKEVYEEFIYKKIDAEIVENTKKNIEGTHLLTSVKNSSKLNMLSSIANKKLPLDFFDKYVKNINSVTPAQISQAFQKIQKNAVVTVIVGDVK
;
A
#
# COMPACT_ATOMS: atom_id res chain seq x y z
N MET A 1 -4.13 -24.24 -2.10
CA MET A 1 -2.86 -24.08 -2.87
C MET A 1 -3.09 -22.99 -3.93
N ILE A 2 -2.12 -22.08 -4.08
CA ILE A 2 -2.19 -20.99 -5.06
C ILE A 2 -1.81 -21.54 -6.43
N GLN A 3 -2.60 -21.16 -7.45
CA GLN A 3 -2.37 -21.53 -8.85
C GLN A 3 -2.09 -20.26 -9.66
N LYS A 4 -1.29 -20.36 -10.71
CA LYS A 4 -0.99 -19.27 -11.64
C LYS A 4 -1.27 -19.75 -13.07
N PHE A 5 -2.03 -18.94 -13.80
CA PHE A 5 -2.31 -19.13 -15.22
C PHE A 5 -1.85 -17.90 -16.03
N ASN A 6 -1.70 -18.08 -17.32
CA ASN A 6 -1.52 -16.96 -18.25
C ASN A 6 -2.58 -17.08 -19.35
N ILE A 7 -3.34 -16.01 -19.55
CA ILE A 7 -4.39 -15.92 -20.58
C ILE A 7 -4.14 -14.61 -21.35
N ASN A 8 -3.85 -14.70 -22.64
CA ASN A 8 -3.59 -13.55 -23.52
C ASN A 8 -2.58 -12.56 -22.91
N ASP A 9 -1.44 -13.05 -22.44
CA ASP A 9 -0.35 -12.30 -21.78
C ASP A 9 -0.72 -11.66 -20.42
N THR A 10 -1.92 -11.88 -19.91
CA THR A 10 -2.32 -11.46 -18.57
C THR A 10 -2.08 -12.59 -17.57
N ASN A 11 -1.43 -12.29 -16.44
CA ASN A 11 -1.24 -13.27 -15.37
C ASN A 11 -2.45 -13.31 -14.44
N ILE A 12 -2.94 -14.51 -14.17
CA ILE A 12 -4.03 -14.79 -13.24
C ILE A 12 -3.46 -15.60 -12.07
N TYR A 13 -3.79 -15.16 -10.86
CA TYR A 13 -3.47 -15.84 -9.62
C TYR A 13 -4.76 -16.26 -8.94
N PHE A 14 -4.88 -17.53 -8.61
CA PHE A 14 -6.11 -18.12 -8.08
C PHE A 14 -5.87 -18.93 -6.82
N GLN A 15 -6.76 -18.77 -5.85
CA GLN A 15 -6.84 -19.64 -4.68
C GLN A 15 -8.30 -20.00 -4.40
N ARG A 16 -8.64 -21.28 -4.52
CA ARG A 16 -9.99 -21.75 -4.17
C ARG A 16 -10.21 -21.68 -2.67
N ASP A 17 -11.36 -21.14 -2.27
CA ASP A 17 -11.83 -21.10 -0.89
C ASP A 17 -13.36 -21.26 -0.87
N THR A 18 -13.83 -22.35 -0.27
CA THR A 18 -15.26 -22.74 -0.24
C THR A 18 -15.93 -22.42 1.08
N ASN A 19 -15.27 -21.69 1.99
CA ASN A 19 -15.83 -21.37 3.30
C ASN A 19 -17.03 -20.42 3.21
N LEU A 20 -17.08 -19.58 2.18
CA LEU A 20 -18.19 -18.67 1.90
C LEU A 20 -18.59 -18.79 0.42
N PRO A 21 -19.89 -18.71 0.09
CA PRO A 21 -20.36 -18.77 -1.30
C PRO A 21 -20.10 -17.43 -2.03
N MET A 22 -18.86 -16.99 -2.06
CA MET A 22 -18.42 -15.69 -2.58
C MET A 22 -17.16 -15.83 -3.42
N VAL A 23 -16.99 -14.90 -4.35
CA VAL A 23 -15.77 -14.74 -5.13
C VAL A 23 -15.27 -13.29 -4.97
N ASP A 24 -14.02 -13.17 -4.54
CA ASP A 24 -13.30 -11.90 -4.47
C ASP A 24 -12.32 -11.83 -5.64
N ILE A 25 -12.37 -10.75 -6.42
CA ILE A 25 -11.53 -10.51 -7.59
C ILE A 25 -10.79 -9.20 -7.38
N GLN A 26 -9.51 -9.17 -7.72
CA GLN A 26 -8.74 -7.92 -7.76
C GLN A 26 -7.96 -7.83 -9.07
N LEU A 27 -8.19 -6.73 -9.79
CA LEU A 27 -7.39 -6.36 -10.94
C LEU A 27 -6.36 -5.32 -10.47
N ASN A 28 -5.09 -5.56 -10.75
CA ASN A 28 -4.01 -4.66 -10.41
C ASN A 28 -3.37 -4.16 -11.70
N PHE A 29 -3.45 -2.86 -11.95
CA PHE A 29 -2.80 -2.20 -13.07
C PHE A 29 -1.58 -1.45 -12.55
N ARG A 30 -0.44 -1.57 -13.21
CA ARG A 30 0.74 -0.78 -12.85
C ARG A 30 0.55 0.68 -13.31
N ALA A 31 -0.26 1.41 -12.54
CA ALA A 31 -0.82 2.71 -12.85
C ALA A 31 -1.07 3.54 -11.58
N GLY A 32 -0.23 3.42 -10.58
CA GLY A 32 -0.34 4.22 -9.35
C GLY A 32 0.17 5.65 -9.52
N SER A 33 0.17 6.41 -8.42
CA SER A 33 0.54 7.82 -8.44
C SER A 33 1.99 8.10 -8.88
N ALA A 34 2.87 7.10 -8.83
CA ALA A 34 4.22 7.23 -9.38
C ALA A 34 4.22 7.47 -10.92
N PHE A 35 3.12 7.17 -11.59
CA PHE A 35 2.95 7.35 -13.04
C PHE A 35 2.14 8.59 -13.43
N ASP A 36 1.82 9.47 -12.48
CA ASP A 36 1.09 10.73 -12.69
C ASP A 36 1.83 11.74 -13.58
N GLY A 37 3.12 11.57 -13.78
CA GLY A 37 3.97 12.50 -14.48
C GLY A 37 4.05 13.85 -13.76
N LYS A 38 3.63 14.93 -14.42
CA LYS A 38 3.63 16.29 -13.84
C LYS A 38 2.31 16.65 -13.13
N LEU A 39 1.29 15.79 -13.22
CA LEU A 39 -0.05 16.03 -12.68
C LEU A 39 -0.28 15.18 -11.43
N ASN A 40 0.52 15.39 -10.39
CA ASN A 40 0.44 14.64 -9.14
C ASN A 40 -1.00 14.60 -8.60
N GLY A 41 -1.53 13.39 -8.34
CA GLY A 41 -2.92 13.11 -7.95
C GLY A 41 -3.82 12.71 -9.12
N LEU A 42 -3.27 12.54 -10.34
CA LEU A 42 -4.05 12.11 -11.50
C LEU A 42 -4.62 10.70 -11.31
N ALA A 43 -3.81 9.74 -10.85
CA ALA A 43 -4.28 8.39 -10.56
C ALA A 43 -5.35 8.36 -9.47
N ASP A 44 -5.23 9.20 -8.45
CA ASP A 44 -6.21 9.30 -7.37
C ASP A 44 -7.55 9.87 -7.84
N LEU A 45 -7.54 10.93 -8.64
CA LEU A 45 -8.75 11.46 -9.28
C LEU A 45 -9.36 10.47 -10.29
N ALA A 46 -8.54 9.69 -11.01
CA ALA A 46 -9.04 8.66 -11.91
C ALA A 46 -9.80 7.56 -11.16
N VAL A 47 -9.40 7.24 -9.91
CA VAL A 47 -10.17 6.35 -9.02
C VAL A 47 -11.56 6.91 -8.75
N GLY A 48 -11.67 8.20 -8.44
CA GLY A 48 -12.95 8.85 -8.16
C GLY A 48 -13.93 8.88 -9.35
N LEU A 49 -13.39 8.79 -10.59
CA LEU A 49 -14.21 8.72 -11.80
C LEU A 49 -14.46 7.29 -12.28
N PHE A 50 -13.74 6.31 -11.73
CA PHE A 50 -13.91 4.92 -12.12
C PHE A 50 -15.29 4.40 -11.71
N ALA A 51 -15.97 3.72 -12.65
CA ALA A 51 -17.28 3.11 -12.42
C ALA A 51 -18.36 4.07 -11.88
N THR A 52 -18.27 5.37 -12.19
CA THR A 52 -19.28 6.35 -11.80
C THR A 52 -20.33 6.52 -12.89
N LYS A 53 -19.93 6.56 -14.17
CA LYS A 53 -20.84 6.75 -15.30
C LYS A 53 -20.30 6.05 -16.54
N THR A 54 -21.20 5.55 -17.39
CA THR A 54 -20.89 4.99 -18.70
C THR A 54 -21.73 5.65 -19.77
N LYS A 55 -21.44 5.39 -21.04
CA LYS A 55 -22.31 5.84 -22.13
C LYS A 55 -23.70 5.19 -22.10
N LEU A 56 -23.84 4.06 -21.39
CA LEU A 56 -25.06 3.25 -21.32
C LEU A 56 -25.81 3.44 -20.00
N SER A 57 -25.18 3.99 -18.97
CA SER A 57 -25.76 4.13 -17.62
C SER A 57 -25.35 5.41 -16.95
N THR A 58 -26.30 6.08 -16.35
CA THR A 58 -26.04 7.15 -15.37
C THR A 58 -25.40 6.58 -14.10
N GLU A 59 -24.89 7.46 -13.25
CA GLU A 59 -24.29 7.08 -11.95
C GLU A 59 -25.26 6.24 -11.11
N GLN A 60 -26.53 6.66 -11.00
CA GLN A 60 -27.53 5.92 -10.21
C GLN A 60 -27.90 4.57 -10.82
N GLU A 61 -28.02 4.49 -12.15
CA GLU A 61 -28.32 3.22 -12.82
C GLU A 61 -27.18 2.22 -12.67
N LEU A 62 -25.92 2.67 -12.74
CA LEU A 62 -24.76 1.82 -12.55
C LEU A 62 -24.65 1.31 -11.10
N ILE A 63 -24.88 2.18 -10.12
CA ILE A 63 -24.96 1.81 -8.70
C ILE A 63 -26.05 0.76 -8.50
N ASN A 64 -27.26 0.97 -9.06
CA ASN A 64 -28.36 0.02 -8.94
C ASN A 64 -28.00 -1.33 -9.56
N LYS A 65 -27.42 -1.35 -10.78
CA LYS A 65 -26.96 -2.61 -11.43
C LYS A 65 -26.00 -3.41 -10.56
N ILE A 66 -25.09 -2.74 -9.84
CA ILE A 66 -24.10 -3.38 -8.96
C ILE A 66 -24.78 -3.89 -7.69
N THR A 67 -25.64 -3.07 -7.07
CA THR A 67 -26.27 -3.41 -5.78
C THR A 67 -27.36 -4.46 -5.92
N ASP A 68 -28.13 -4.45 -7.03
CA ASP A 68 -29.20 -5.43 -7.28
C ASP A 68 -28.69 -6.88 -7.38
N ILE A 69 -27.43 -7.06 -7.78
CA ILE A 69 -26.79 -8.38 -7.81
C ILE A 69 -25.99 -8.70 -6.53
N GLY A 70 -26.07 -7.83 -5.49
CA GLY A 70 -25.33 -8.01 -4.24
C GLY A 70 -23.81 -7.91 -4.41
N ALA A 71 -23.34 -7.27 -5.47
CA ALA A 71 -21.91 -7.07 -5.70
C ALA A 71 -21.39 -5.77 -5.07
N SER A 72 -20.08 -5.71 -4.86
CA SER A 72 -19.38 -4.45 -4.61
C SER A 72 -18.20 -4.30 -5.56
N ILE A 73 -18.01 -3.11 -6.11
CA ILE A 73 -16.91 -2.75 -7.00
C ILE A 73 -16.28 -1.48 -6.45
N HIS A 74 -14.99 -1.55 -6.11
CA HIS A 74 -14.23 -0.43 -5.58
C HIS A 74 -12.93 -0.26 -6.34
N ALA A 75 -12.55 0.97 -6.62
CA ALA A 75 -11.21 1.29 -7.09
C ALA A 75 -10.39 1.95 -5.97
N GLU A 76 -9.10 1.74 -5.97
CA GLU A 76 -8.14 2.38 -5.07
C GLU A 76 -6.82 2.57 -5.79
N THR A 77 -6.02 3.54 -5.36
CA THR A 77 -4.68 3.75 -5.88
C THR A 77 -3.64 3.74 -4.77
N SER A 78 -2.45 3.29 -5.13
CA SER A 78 -1.24 3.34 -4.31
C SER A 78 -0.14 4.08 -5.07
N LYS A 79 1.10 4.00 -4.60
CA LYS A 79 2.23 4.53 -5.36
C LYS A 79 2.40 3.86 -6.72
N GLU A 80 2.25 2.54 -6.79
CA GLU A 80 2.57 1.76 -7.99
C GLU A 80 1.36 1.23 -8.74
N PHE A 81 0.23 1.02 -8.03
CA PHE A 81 -0.90 0.31 -8.60
C PHE A 81 -2.21 1.08 -8.50
N PHE A 82 -2.98 1.02 -9.56
CA PHE A 82 -4.40 1.25 -9.59
C PHE A 82 -5.08 -0.12 -9.48
N CYS A 83 -5.89 -0.30 -8.44
CA CYS A 83 -6.50 -1.57 -8.11
C CYS A 83 -8.03 -1.49 -8.20
N ILE A 84 -8.66 -2.50 -8.78
CA ILE A 84 -10.12 -2.65 -8.78
C ILE A 84 -10.44 -3.91 -7.99
N LYS A 85 -11.19 -3.76 -6.92
CA LYS A 85 -11.65 -4.85 -6.05
C LYS A 85 -13.13 -5.11 -6.26
N ILE A 86 -13.45 -6.37 -6.46
CA ILE A 86 -14.81 -6.82 -6.73
C ILE A 86 -15.10 -7.95 -5.76
N ARG A 87 -16.25 -7.87 -5.09
CA ARG A 87 -16.82 -8.98 -4.30
C ARG A 87 -18.20 -9.30 -4.79
N VAL A 88 -18.48 -10.59 -4.96
CA VAL A 88 -19.72 -11.05 -5.54
C VAL A 88 -20.06 -12.46 -5.04
N LEU A 89 -21.34 -12.86 -5.08
CA LEU A 89 -21.75 -14.24 -4.84
C LEU A 89 -21.20 -15.18 -5.92
N SER A 90 -20.92 -16.44 -5.54
CA SER A 90 -20.31 -17.44 -6.44
C SER A 90 -21.30 -18.07 -7.46
N GLU A 91 -22.55 -17.64 -7.45
CA GLU A 91 -23.57 -18.12 -8.38
C GLU A 91 -23.21 -17.77 -9.84
N SER A 92 -23.26 -18.76 -10.73
CA SER A 92 -22.86 -18.59 -12.14
C SER A 92 -23.61 -17.47 -12.86
N GLN A 93 -24.91 -17.26 -12.54
CA GLN A 93 -25.70 -16.19 -13.13
C GLN A 93 -25.23 -14.81 -12.66
N ILE A 94 -24.90 -14.67 -11.39
CA ILE A 94 -24.38 -13.42 -10.78
C ILE A 94 -23.00 -13.10 -11.36
N LEU A 95 -22.12 -14.09 -11.49
CA LEU A 95 -20.80 -13.90 -12.11
C LEU A 95 -20.91 -13.39 -13.55
N LYS A 96 -21.86 -13.89 -14.35
CA LYS A 96 -22.11 -13.38 -15.71
C LYS A 96 -22.60 -11.94 -15.71
N GLN A 97 -23.44 -11.56 -14.75
CA GLN A 97 -23.93 -10.18 -14.61
C GLN A 97 -22.78 -9.23 -14.22
N VAL A 98 -21.90 -9.63 -13.29
CA VAL A 98 -20.69 -8.84 -12.96
C VAL A 98 -19.81 -8.64 -14.18
N VAL A 99 -19.56 -9.68 -14.99
CA VAL A 99 -18.78 -9.54 -16.23
C VAL A 99 -19.42 -8.55 -17.20
N ALA A 100 -20.76 -8.59 -17.34
CA ALA A 100 -21.48 -7.64 -18.19
C ALA A 100 -21.31 -6.19 -17.70
N ILE A 101 -21.41 -5.96 -16.38
CA ILE A 101 -21.19 -4.64 -15.77
C ILE A 101 -19.73 -4.19 -15.97
N LEU A 102 -18.75 -5.06 -15.72
CA LEU A 102 -17.34 -4.73 -15.96
C LEU A 102 -17.05 -4.41 -17.42
N ARG A 103 -17.67 -5.16 -18.36
CA ARG A 103 -17.56 -4.86 -19.78
C ARG A 103 -18.06 -3.45 -20.09
N GLU A 104 -19.25 -3.09 -19.58
CA GLU A 104 -19.78 -1.73 -19.75
C GLU A 104 -18.84 -0.66 -19.19
N ILE A 105 -18.29 -0.87 -17.98
CA ILE A 105 -17.36 0.06 -17.33
C ILE A 105 -16.07 0.23 -18.15
N PHE A 106 -15.53 -0.85 -18.69
CA PHE A 106 -14.26 -0.81 -19.40
C PHE A 106 -14.35 -0.40 -20.86
N THR A 107 -15.44 -0.73 -21.57
CA THR A 107 -15.55 -0.43 -23.02
C THR A 107 -16.25 0.91 -23.30
N ASP A 108 -17.11 1.35 -22.40
CA ASP A 108 -17.96 2.51 -22.60
C ASP A 108 -17.90 3.53 -21.44
N PRO A 109 -16.70 3.84 -20.87
CA PRO A 109 -16.62 4.85 -19.82
C PRO A 109 -17.06 6.22 -20.33
N ASP A 110 -17.77 6.98 -19.49
CA ASP A 110 -18.11 8.36 -19.74
C ASP A 110 -17.59 9.23 -18.59
N PHE A 111 -16.39 9.78 -18.79
CA PHE A 111 -15.75 10.67 -17.81
C PHE A 111 -16.44 12.03 -17.84
N ASP A 112 -17.42 12.20 -16.98
CA ASP A 112 -18.25 13.39 -16.92
C ASP A 112 -17.53 14.55 -16.22
N LYS A 113 -17.59 15.74 -16.82
CA LYS A 113 -16.94 16.94 -16.28
C LYS A 113 -17.51 17.36 -14.92
N SER A 114 -18.81 17.18 -14.70
CA SER A 114 -19.42 17.56 -13.42
C SER A 114 -18.97 16.63 -12.29
N ILE A 115 -18.79 15.35 -12.59
CA ILE A 115 -18.22 14.37 -11.66
C ILE A 115 -16.77 14.73 -11.34
N LEU A 116 -15.94 15.04 -12.36
CA LEU A 116 -14.56 15.49 -12.13
C LEU A 116 -14.49 16.71 -11.23
N GLU A 117 -15.31 17.72 -11.45
CA GLU A 117 -15.30 18.92 -10.61
C GLU A 117 -15.77 18.61 -9.18
N ARG A 118 -16.74 17.72 -8.99
CA ARG A 118 -17.15 17.22 -7.66
C ARG A 118 -15.98 16.53 -6.95
N GLU A 119 -15.30 15.61 -7.61
CA GLU A 119 -14.16 14.88 -7.05
C GLU A 119 -12.98 15.80 -6.72
N LYS A 120 -12.70 16.80 -7.58
CA LYS A 120 -11.71 17.85 -7.26
C LYS A 120 -12.05 18.61 -5.98
N VAL A 121 -13.31 19.04 -5.82
CA VAL A 121 -13.73 19.76 -4.61
C VAL A 121 -13.53 18.90 -3.36
N GLN A 122 -13.90 17.62 -3.41
CA GLN A 122 -13.70 16.68 -2.30
C GLN A 122 -12.20 16.50 -1.99
N THR A 123 -11.39 16.25 -3.03
CA THR A 123 -9.93 16.07 -2.90
C THR A 123 -9.26 17.33 -2.35
N LEU A 124 -9.62 18.52 -2.84
CA LEU A 124 -9.06 19.79 -2.34
C LEU A 124 -9.43 20.01 -0.87
N THR A 125 -10.67 19.70 -0.49
CA THR A 125 -11.13 19.79 0.91
C THR A 125 -10.37 18.81 1.80
N HIS A 126 -10.14 17.60 1.32
CA HIS A 126 -9.35 16.60 2.04
C HIS A 126 -7.87 17.03 2.18
N ILE A 127 -7.25 17.56 1.12
CA ILE A 127 -5.90 18.14 1.19
C ILE A 127 -5.84 19.26 2.23
N ASP A 128 -6.86 20.14 2.31
CA ASP A 128 -6.93 21.20 3.32
C ASP A 128 -7.01 20.66 4.75
N TYR A 129 -7.77 19.58 4.95
CA TYR A 129 -7.83 18.89 6.23
C TYR A 129 -6.48 18.28 6.60
N LEU A 130 -5.85 17.53 5.66
CA LEU A 130 -4.56 16.88 5.87
C LEU A 130 -3.45 17.89 6.21
N HIS A 131 -3.44 19.06 5.57
CA HIS A 131 -2.47 20.12 5.85
C HIS A 131 -2.61 20.77 7.23
N LYS A 132 -3.68 20.47 7.98
CA LYS A 132 -3.85 20.85 9.39
C LYS A 132 -3.31 19.77 10.36
N GLN A 133 -2.76 18.69 9.85
CA GLN A 133 -2.25 17.56 10.64
C GLN A 133 -0.72 17.55 10.64
N PRO A 134 -0.06 17.73 11.81
CA PRO A 134 1.41 17.73 11.89
C PRO A 134 2.04 16.45 11.37
N ASN A 135 1.43 15.29 11.65
CA ASN A 135 1.91 13.98 11.19
C ASN A 135 1.90 13.86 9.66
N TYR A 136 0.87 14.38 8.99
CA TYR A 136 0.83 14.39 7.54
C TYR A 136 1.93 15.29 6.96
N LEU A 137 2.11 16.48 7.50
CA LEU A 137 3.17 17.40 7.07
C LEU A 137 4.56 16.79 7.30
N ALA A 138 4.76 16.11 8.43
CA ALA A 138 5.99 15.40 8.71
C ALA A 138 6.24 14.28 7.68
N SER A 139 5.21 13.50 7.34
CA SER A 139 5.30 12.43 6.33
C SER A 139 5.61 12.97 4.93
N LEU A 140 5.05 14.13 4.56
CA LEU A 140 5.37 14.79 3.29
C LEU A 140 6.85 15.18 3.21
N GLU A 141 7.36 15.88 4.24
CA GLU A 141 8.77 16.31 4.27
C GLU A 141 9.72 15.10 4.34
N PHE A 142 9.33 14.05 5.08
CA PHE A 142 10.10 12.82 5.17
C PHE A 142 10.20 12.09 3.81
N SER A 143 9.07 11.88 3.14
CA SER A 143 9.06 11.24 1.81
C SER A 143 9.82 12.05 0.78
N LYS A 144 9.67 13.38 0.81
CA LYS A 144 10.39 14.30 -0.07
C LYS A 144 11.89 14.21 0.12
N GLN A 145 12.38 14.08 1.36
CA GLN A 145 13.78 13.95 1.65
C GLN A 145 14.33 12.56 1.32
N LEU A 146 13.55 11.49 1.61
CA LEU A 146 13.98 10.12 1.33
C LEU A 146 14.04 9.79 -0.15
N PHE A 147 13.11 10.32 -0.94
CA PHE A 147 12.95 9.94 -2.34
C PHE A 147 13.31 11.08 -3.30
N ALA A 148 13.74 12.23 -2.80
CA ALA A 148 14.20 13.39 -3.58
C ALA A 148 13.28 13.70 -4.79
N GLU A 149 13.83 13.71 -6.01
CA GLU A 149 13.08 13.99 -7.25
C GLU A 149 12.33 12.77 -7.81
N ASN A 150 12.35 11.65 -7.11
CA ASN A 150 11.66 10.44 -7.52
C ASN A 150 10.14 10.58 -7.33
N PRO A 151 9.28 9.99 -8.19
CA PRO A 151 7.82 10.02 -8.03
C PRO A 151 7.29 9.51 -6.70
N TYR A 152 8.07 8.74 -5.96
CA TYR A 152 7.68 8.30 -4.61
C TYR A 152 7.73 9.40 -3.55
N SER A 153 8.35 10.55 -3.85
CA SER A 153 8.45 11.70 -2.95
C SER A 153 7.15 12.48 -2.76
N HIS A 154 6.24 12.48 -3.74
CA HIS A 154 4.99 13.23 -3.66
C HIS A 154 3.82 12.38 -3.09
N PRO A 155 2.81 12.99 -2.47
CA PRO A 155 1.67 12.25 -1.92
C PRO A 155 0.79 11.67 -3.04
N THR A 156 0.16 10.52 -2.79
CA THR A 156 -0.74 9.86 -3.75
C THR A 156 -1.92 10.75 -4.13
N ILE A 157 -2.48 11.47 -3.15
CA ILE A 157 -3.57 12.44 -3.36
C ILE A 157 -3.16 13.67 -4.20
N GLY A 158 -1.85 13.86 -4.45
CA GLY A 158 -1.32 15.01 -5.18
C GLY A 158 -1.26 16.31 -4.38
N TYR A 159 -1.15 17.43 -5.11
CA TYR A 159 -1.08 18.77 -4.56
C TYR A 159 -2.24 19.63 -5.10
N LYS A 160 -2.69 20.63 -4.35
CA LYS A 160 -3.76 21.54 -4.80
C LYS A 160 -3.49 22.13 -6.19
N SER A 161 -2.24 22.54 -6.44
CA SER A 161 -1.83 23.16 -7.71
C SER A 161 -1.89 22.21 -8.90
N SER A 162 -1.73 20.89 -8.70
CA SER A 162 -1.87 19.87 -9.75
C SER A 162 -3.33 19.46 -9.92
N ILE A 163 -4.05 19.18 -8.82
CA ILE A 163 -5.47 18.79 -8.85
C ILE A 163 -6.33 19.77 -9.64
N GLN A 164 -6.13 21.08 -9.43
CA GLN A 164 -6.88 22.14 -10.13
C GLN A 164 -6.66 22.10 -11.66
N LYS A 165 -5.51 21.64 -12.13
CA LYS A 165 -5.14 21.63 -13.56
C LYS A 165 -5.58 20.38 -14.31
N ILE A 166 -5.89 19.28 -13.60
CA ILE A 166 -6.28 18.01 -14.22
C ILE A 166 -7.58 18.21 -15.00
N THR A 167 -7.64 17.69 -16.20
CA THR A 167 -8.78 17.78 -17.13
C THR A 167 -9.34 16.39 -17.44
N ILE A 168 -10.54 16.34 -18.02
CA ILE A 168 -11.10 15.07 -18.56
C ILE A 168 -10.15 14.42 -19.55
N LYS A 169 -9.47 15.22 -20.39
CA LYS A 169 -8.49 14.69 -21.34
C LYS A 169 -7.34 13.96 -20.64
N ASP A 170 -6.88 14.48 -19.51
CA ASP A 170 -5.80 13.84 -18.74
C ASP A 170 -6.27 12.52 -18.13
N ILE A 171 -7.49 12.48 -17.58
CA ILE A 171 -8.13 11.26 -17.08
C ILE A 171 -8.29 10.22 -18.20
N THR A 172 -8.81 10.62 -19.36
CA THR A 172 -8.98 9.74 -20.52
C THR A 172 -7.64 9.18 -20.98
N ASN A 173 -6.63 10.04 -21.14
CA ASN A 173 -5.29 9.61 -21.56
C ASN A 173 -4.65 8.64 -20.53
N PHE A 174 -4.86 8.88 -19.23
CA PHE A 174 -4.39 7.99 -18.18
C PHE A 174 -5.07 6.62 -18.29
N TYR A 175 -6.39 6.60 -18.45
CA TYR A 175 -7.19 5.40 -18.59
C TYR A 175 -6.75 4.59 -19.81
N ASP A 176 -6.72 5.21 -20.98
CA ASP A 176 -6.36 4.58 -22.25
C ASP A 176 -4.95 3.99 -22.23
N LYS A 177 -4.03 4.66 -21.51
CA LYS A 177 -2.64 4.23 -21.43
C LYS A 177 -2.43 3.05 -20.48
N TYR A 178 -3.13 3.05 -19.34
CA TYR A 178 -2.76 2.18 -18.22
C TYR A 178 -3.82 1.12 -17.88
N ILE A 179 -5.12 1.36 -18.14
CA ILE A 179 -6.18 0.43 -17.80
C ILE A 179 -6.44 -0.51 -18.98
N CYS A 180 -5.55 -1.47 -19.15
CA CYS A 180 -5.57 -2.40 -20.28
C CYS A 180 -5.10 -3.81 -19.85
N ALA A 181 -5.50 -4.83 -20.63
CA ALA A 181 -5.28 -6.23 -20.33
C ALA A 181 -3.79 -6.58 -20.10
N ASN A 182 -2.90 -6.10 -20.98
CA ASN A 182 -1.47 -6.39 -20.89
C ASN A 182 -0.76 -5.70 -19.71
N ASN A 183 -1.40 -4.71 -19.07
CA ASN A 183 -0.91 -4.03 -17.86
C ASN A 183 -1.55 -4.56 -16.58
N ALA A 184 -2.40 -5.60 -16.66
CA ALA A 184 -3.14 -6.14 -15.53
C ALA A 184 -2.51 -7.42 -14.97
N ASN A 185 -2.60 -7.58 -13.63
CA ASN A 185 -2.58 -8.88 -12.96
C ASN A 185 -3.97 -9.09 -12.34
N ILE A 186 -4.53 -10.30 -12.49
CA ILE A 186 -5.85 -10.64 -11.93
C ILE A 186 -5.66 -11.64 -10.80
N CYS A 187 -6.17 -11.31 -9.63
CA CYS A 187 -6.17 -12.18 -8.44
C CYS A 187 -7.61 -12.58 -8.13
N ILE A 188 -7.86 -13.87 -7.91
CA ILE A 188 -9.20 -14.43 -7.65
C ILE A 188 -9.12 -15.37 -6.45
N VAL A 189 -10.00 -15.17 -5.47
CA VAL A 189 -10.16 -16.02 -4.28
C VAL A 189 -11.64 -16.32 -4.09
N GLY A 190 -12.02 -17.57 -3.86
CA GLY A 190 -13.41 -17.86 -3.48
C GLY A 190 -13.90 -19.24 -3.90
N ASP A 191 -15.21 -19.42 -3.75
CA ASP A 191 -15.89 -20.68 -4.08
C ASP A 191 -16.24 -20.73 -5.57
N ILE A 192 -15.22 -20.99 -6.36
CA ILE A 192 -15.30 -21.14 -7.81
C ILE A 192 -14.36 -22.27 -8.24
N SER A 193 -14.72 -23.03 -9.26
CA SER A 193 -13.86 -24.06 -9.81
C SER A 193 -12.70 -23.45 -10.61
N GLU A 194 -11.62 -24.21 -10.82
CA GLU A 194 -10.50 -23.79 -11.66
C GLU A 194 -10.93 -23.46 -13.09
N SER A 195 -11.77 -24.32 -13.70
CA SER A 195 -12.29 -24.12 -15.05
C SER A 195 -13.16 -22.86 -15.16
N ASP A 196 -14.01 -22.62 -14.16
CA ASP A 196 -14.87 -21.42 -14.14
C ASP A 196 -14.04 -20.16 -13.87
N THR A 197 -12.96 -20.27 -13.05
CA THR A 197 -12.00 -19.17 -12.84
C THR A 197 -11.31 -18.78 -14.14
N GLN A 198 -10.85 -19.74 -14.94
CA GLN A 198 -10.23 -19.46 -16.24
C GLN A 198 -11.22 -18.81 -17.21
N ASN A 199 -12.46 -19.28 -17.25
CA ASN A 199 -13.52 -18.68 -18.08
C ASN A 199 -13.85 -17.26 -17.63
N LEU A 200 -14.04 -17.05 -16.32
CA LEU A 200 -14.30 -15.73 -15.73
C LEU A 200 -13.16 -14.74 -16.03
N ALA A 201 -11.92 -15.16 -15.81
CA ALA A 201 -10.74 -14.33 -16.11
C ALA A 201 -10.65 -13.99 -17.60
N LYS A 202 -10.92 -14.94 -18.49
CA LYS A 202 -10.95 -14.72 -19.94
C LYS A 202 -12.00 -13.68 -20.34
N GLU A 203 -13.22 -13.77 -19.78
CA GLU A 203 -14.27 -12.79 -20.05
C GLU A 203 -13.90 -11.39 -19.53
N ILE A 204 -13.30 -11.28 -18.35
CA ILE A 204 -12.79 -10.01 -17.79
C ILE A 204 -11.69 -9.45 -18.71
N ILE A 205 -10.71 -10.26 -19.10
CA ILE A 205 -9.63 -9.84 -20.00
C ILE A 205 -10.18 -9.34 -21.34
N ASN A 206 -11.16 -10.03 -21.91
CA ASN A 206 -11.81 -9.63 -23.17
C ASN A 206 -12.63 -8.33 -23.04
N SER A 207 -12.97 -7.93 -21.83
CA SER A 207 -13.66 -6.66 -21.55
C SER A 207 -12.69 -5.48 -21.42
N LEU A 208 -11.40 -5.74 -21.15
CA LEU A 208 -10.38 -4.72 -21.01
C LEU A 208 -9.89 -4.23 -22.39
N PRO A 209 -9.57 -2.96 -22.54
CA PRO A 209 -8.88 -2.44 -23.73
C PRO A 209 -7.57 -3.20 -23.97
N LYS A 210 -7.17 -3.31 -25.23
CA LYS A 210 -5.81 -3.74 -25.60
C LYS A 210 -4.83 -2.60 -25.35
N GLY A 211 -3.65 -2.92 -24.87
CA GLY A 211 -2.64 -1.90 -24.59
C GLY A 211 -1.26 -2.52 -24.35
N GLN A 212 -0.36 -1.75 -23.80
CA GLN A 212 1.00 -2.18 -23.50
C GLN A 212 1.23 -2.29 -22.00
N THR A 213 2.07 -3.25 -21.61
CA THR A 213 2.54 -3.36 -20.22
C THR A 213 3.36 -2.13 -19.85
N ASN A 214 3.07 -1.54 -18.72
CA ASN A 214 3.90 -0.47 -18.16
C ASN A 214 5.18 -1.05 -17.57
N THR A 215 6.30 -0.84 -18.23
CA THR A 215 7.64 -1.31 -17.81
C THR A 215 8.51 -0.19 -17.24
N GLN A 216 7.94 1.01 -17.04
CA GLN A 216 8.68 2.15 -16.51
C GLN A 216 9.16 1.87 -15.09
N ASN A 217 10.47 1.97 -14.86
CA ASN A 217 11.11 1.90 -13.55
C ASN A 217 11.70 3.27 -13.20
N PHE A 218 11.83 3.54 -11.90
CA PHE A 218 12.37 4.79 -11.41
C PHE A 218 13.72 4.55 -10.74
N ILE A 219 14.72 5.36 -11.14
CA ILE A 219 16.04 5.29 -10.50
C ILE A 219 15.92 5.86 -9.10
N GLN A 220 16.34 5.08 -8.11
CA GLN A 220 16.42 5.52 -6.72
C GLN A 220 17.73 6.29 -6.53
N LEU A 221 17.62 7.57 -6.17
CA LEU A 221 18.75 8.35 -5.68
C LEU A 221 18.93 8.06 -4.19
N LEU A 222 20.18 8.01 -3.72
CA LEU A 222 20.47 7.88 -2.30
C LEU A 222 20.01 9.14 -1.57
N ALA A 223 19.33 8.93 -0.45
CA ALA A 223 18.94 10.01 0.43
C ALA A 223 20.20 10.61 1.09
N GLU A 224 20.19 11.93 1.30
CA GLU A 224 21.22 12.62 2.09
C GLU A 224 20.74 12.76 3.54
N PRO A 225 21.68 12.74 4.53
CA PRO A 225 21.33 12.98 5.93
C PRO A 225 20.68 14.35 6.10
N ALA A 226 19.56 14.40 6.82
CA ALA A 226 18.84 15.65 7.01
C ALA A 226 18.15 15.71 8.38
N ILE A 227 18.12 16.91 8.97
CA ILE A 227 17.28 17.25 10.12
C ILE A 227 16.41 18.43 9.71
N ILE A 228 15.10 18.17 9.53
CA ILE A 228 14.12 19.17 9.11
C ILE A 228 13.25 19.52 10.30
N LYS A 229 13.24 20.78 10.68
CA LYS A 229 12.36 21.33 11.71
C LYS A 229 11.39 22.32 11.08
N LYS A 230 10.09 22.07 11.26
CA LYS A 230 9.02 22.92 10.72
C LYS A 230 8.09 23.36 11.85
N GLN A 231 8.08 24.68 12.10
CA GLN A 231 7.17 25.24 13.10
C GLN A 231 5.72 25.06 12.63
N PHE A 232 4.91 24.49 13.49
CA PHE A 232 3.48 24.34 13.28
C PHE A 232 2.74 24.51 14.61
N ASN A 233 1.67 25.30 14.62
CA ASN A 233 0.90 25.54 15.83
C ASN A 233 0.01 24.34 16.15
N SER A 234 0.50 23.47 17.02
CA SER A 234 -0.17 22.25 17.46
C SER A 234 0.24 21.90 18.88
N ASN A 235 -0.68 21.32 19.64
CA ASN A 235 -0.40 20.80 21.00
C ASN A 235 0.52 19.59 20.99
N GLN A 236 0.72 18.96 19.82
CA GLN A 236 1.61 17.81 19.67
C GLN A 236 2.54 18.01 18.48
N THR A 237 3.78 17.66 18.68
CA THR A 237 4.84 17.63 17.68
C THR A 237 4.97 16.21 17.13
N SER A 238 4.98 16.11 15.80
CA SER A 238 5.26 14.85 15.10
C SER A 238 6.75 14.73 14.84
N ILE A 239 7.31 13.58 15.19
CA ILE A 239 8.72 13.22 14.95
C ILE A 239 8.73 12.00 14.02
N LEU A 240 9.52 12.08 12.94
CA LEU A 240 9.86 10.95 12.08
C LEU A 240 11.39 10.82 12.02
N VAL A 241 11.89 9.60 12.22
CA VAL A 241 13.31 9.27 12.09
C VAL A 241 13.43 8.00 11.27
N GLY A 242 14.27 7.99 10.24
CA GLY A 242 14.40 6.76 9.47
C GLY A 242 15.40 6.81 8.34
N HIS A 243 15.39 5.75 7.55
CA HIS A 243 16.34 5.46 6.48
C HIS A 243 15.63 5.05 5.20
N GLN A 244 16.21 5.39 4.06
CA GLN A 244 15.84 4.77 2.79
C GLN A 244 16.34 3.33 2.77
N LEU A 245 15.50 2.41 2.28
CA LEU A 245 15.85 1.00 2.05
C LEU A 245 15.88 0.73 0.55
N LEU A 246 17.04 0.27 0.07
CA LEU A 246 17.23 -0.19 -1.31
C LEU A 246 17.40 -1.72 -1.30
N LEU A 247 16.32 -2.40 -0.96
CA LEU A 247 16.29 -3.85 -0.75
C LEU A 247 15.10 -4.45 -1.51
N ASP A 248 15.31 -5.62 -2.08
CA ASP A 248 14.22 -6.45 -2.58
C ASP A 248 13.58 -7.27 -1.44
N ILE A 249 12.33 -7.66 -1.62
CA ILE A 249 11.61 -8.50 -0.63
C ILE A 249 12.20 -9.92 -0.52
N LEU A 250 12.98 -10.34 -1.52
CA LEU A 250 13.74 -11.61 -1.52
C LEU A 250 15.17 -11.44 -0.97
N ASP A 251 15.58 -10.22 -0.58
CA ASP A 251 16.88 -9.98 0.08
C ASP A 251 16.94 -10.75 1.41
N PRO A 252 18.07 -11.40 1.74
CA PRO A 252 18.24 -12.10 3.02
C PRO A 252 17.98 -11.24 4.27
N LEU A 253 18.05 -9.92 4.16
CA LEU A 253 17.75 -9.00 5.27
C LEU A 253 16.24 -8.79 5.49
N TYR A 254 15.37 -9.18 4.56
CA TYR A 254 13.93 -8.92 4.65
C TYR A 254 13.32 -9.47 5.96
N PHE A 255 13.49 -10.77 6.23
CA PHE A 255 12.90 -11.38 7.43
C PHE A 255 13.55 -10.88 8.73
N PRO A 256 14.89 -10.73 8.84
CA PRO A 256 15.51 -10.05 9.98
C PRO A 256 14.99 -8.64 10.24
N LEU A 257 14.80 -7.82 9.19
CA LEU A 257 14.23 -6.47 9.33
C LEU A 257 12.77 -6.51 9.75
N LYS A 258 11.96 -7.42 9.18
CA LYS A 258 10.54 -7.56 9.58
C LYS A 258 10.40 -7.97 11.04
N LEU A 259 11.11 -9.02 11.47
CA LEU A 259 11.07 -9.47 12.86
C LEU A 259 11.62 -8.40 13.82
N GLY A 260 12.74 -7.78 13.47
CA GLY A 260 13.33 -6.73 14.29
C GLY A 260 12.44 -5.48 14.41
N ASN A 261 11.72 -5.13 13.34
CA ASN A 261 10.72 -4.05 13.38
C ASN A 261 9.60 -4.37 14.37
N GLU A 262 9.05 -5.59 14.35
CA GLU A 262 8.02 -6.00 15.32
C GLU A 262 8.52 -5.85 16.77
N ILE A 263 9.75 -6.24 17.06
CA ILE A 263 10.35 -6.09 18.40
C ILE A 263 10.55 -4.62 18.74
N LEU A 264 11.05 -3.82 17.81
CA LEU A 264 11.40 -2.42 18.08
C LEU A 264 10.18 -1.53 18.28
N GLY A 265 9.21 -1.57 17.34
CA GLY A 265 8.07 -0.65 17.34
C GLY A 265 6.83 -1.13 16.60
N GLY A 266 6.91 -2.22 15.83
CA GLY A 266 5.83 -2.71 14.96
C GLY A 266 4.71 -3.41 15.74
N SER A 267 5.01 -4.11 16.83
CA SER A 267 4.02 -4.83 17.65
C SER A 267 3.17 -3.93 18.57
N GLY A 268 3.24 -2.62 18.41
CA GLY A 268 2.47 -1.69 19.24
C GLY A 268 2.81 -1.84 20.73
N LEU A 269 1.81 -2.20 21.56
CA LEU A 269 1.91 -2.24 23.03
C LEU A 269 3.05 -3.11 23.58
N ASN A 270 3.51 -4.09 22.84
CA ASN A 270 4.55 -5.02 23.28
C ASN A 270 5.95 -4.67 22.74
N SER A 271 6.11 -3.54 22.06
CA SER A 271 7.38 -3.14 21.46
C SER A 271 8.29 -2.38 22.43
N LEU A 272 9.60 -2.42 22.16
CA LEU A 272 10.62 -1.73 22.97
C LEU A 272 10.38 -0.22 23.05
N LEU A 273 10.09 0.42 21.89
CA LEU A 273 9.81 1.84 21.83
C LEU A 273 8.57 2.21 22.64
N PHE A 274 7.50 1.43 22.55
CA PHE A 274 6.27 1.69 23.29
C PHE A 274 6.53 1.58 24.79
N ASN A 275 7.12 0.47 25.23
CA ASN A 275 7.39 0.24 26.64
C ASN A 275 8.29 1.32 27.26
N LYS A 276 9.41 1.65 26.59
CA LYS A 276 10.37 2.61 27.14
C LYS A 276 9.88 4.06 27.06
N VAL A 277 9.42 4.48 25.87
CA VAL A 277 9.15 5.90 25.61
C VAL A 277 7.75 6.32 26.08
N ARG A 278 6.76 5.41 25.98
CA ARG A 278 5.39 5.70 26.36
C ARG A 278 5.06 5.21 27.78
N GLU A 279 5.25 3.92 28.10
CA GLU A 279 4.80 3.35 29.38
C GLU A 279 5.70 3.79 30.54
N GLU A 280 7.03 3.67 30.40
CA GLU A 280 7.96 4.02 31.48
C GLU A 280 8.12 5.53 31.66
N LEU A 281 8.28 6.26 30.56
CA LEU A 281 8.66 7.67 30.60
C LEU A 281 7.53 8.66 30.30
N GLY A 282 6.39 8.20 29.76
CA GLY A 282 5.25 9.03 29.45
C GLY A 282 5.50 10.15 28.42
N LEU A 283 6.53 10.01 27.58
CA LEU A 283 7.02 11.11 26.71
C LEU A 283 6.19 11.28 25.45
N VAL A 284 5.46 10.26 25.01
CA VAL A 284 4.74 10.26 23.74
C VAL A 284 3.31 9.80 23.89
N TYR A 285 2.42 10.34 23.09
CA TYR A 285 1.04 9.84 22.97
C TYR A 285 0.98 8.56 22.14
N ASN A 286 1.71 8.56 21.02
CA ASN A 286 1.82 7.40 20.14
C ASN A 286 3.26 7.27 19.64
N ILE A 287 3.72 6.02 19.50
CA ILE A 287 5.02 5.69 18.94
C ILE A 287 4.97 4.32 18.28
N GLY A 288 5.70 4.17 17.18
CA GLY A 288 5.86 2.90 16.48
C GLY A 288 6.97 2.97 15.46
N SER A 289 7.26 1.82 14.85
CA SER A 289 8.17 1.73 13.71
C SER A 289 7.56 0.90 12.58
N ASP A 290 8.00 1.18 11.35
CA ASP A 290 7.57 0.46 10.15
C ASP A 290 8.74 0.20 9.22
N VAL A 291 8.72 -1.00 8.59
CA VAL A 291 9.61 -1.42 7.52
C VAL A 291 8.77 -1.65 6.27
N ASN A 292 8.89 -0.76 5.32
CA ASN A 292 8.23 -0.85 4.03
C ASN A 292 9.27 -1.22 2.95
N ILE A 293 9.06 -2.36 2.27
CA ILE A 293 9.93 -2.84 1.19
C ILE A 293 9.05 -3.18 -0.01
N ASN A 294 9.28 -2.45 -1.09
CA ASN A 294 8.63 -2.64 -2.38
C ASN A 294 9.71 -2.76 -3.46
N PRO A 295 9.37 -3.29 -4.65
CA PRO A 295 10.36 -3.49 -5.72
C PRO A 295 11.13 -2.22 -6.11
N ASP A 296 10.46 -1.08 -6.12
CA ASP A 296 11.00 0.17 -6.62
C ASP A 296 11.29 1.21 -5.52
N TYR A 297 10.90 0.97 -4.25
CA TYR A 297 11.17 1.88 -3.14
C TYR A 297 11.03 1.18 -1.78
N GLY A 298 11.73 1.70 -0.77
CA GLY A 298 11.61 1.20 0.59
C GLY A 298 12.04 2.21 1.64
N SER A 299 11.56 2.02 2.86
CA SER A 299 11.93 2.82 4.01
C SER A 299 11.84 2.04 5.32
N PHE A 300 12.69 2.39 6.26
CA PHE A 300 12.49 2.13 7.68
C PHE A 300 12.18 3.46 8.35
N MET A 301 11.20 3.51 9.23
CA MET A 301 10.77 4.74 9.88
C MET A 301 10.31 4.46 11.31
N ILE A 302 10.74 5.30 12.24
CA ILE A 302 10.17 5.44 13.58
C ILE A 302 9.32 6.71 13.57
N SER A 303 8.08 6.62 14.07
CA SER A 303 7.15 7.75 14.16
C SER A 303 6.68 7.94 15.60
N ALA A 304 6.59 9.19 16.05
CA ALA A 304 6.08 9.52 17.37
C ALA A 304 5.29 10.85 17.39
N GLN A 305 4.39 10.98 18.35
CA GLN A 305 3.68 12.22 18.65
C GLN A 305 3.89 12.59 20.13
N THR A 306 4.33 13.82 20.39
CA THR A 306 4.81 14.23 21.71
C THR A 306 4.57 15.73 21.95
N SER A 307 4.44 16.10 23.22
CA SER A 307 4.51 17.50 23.69
C SER A 307 5.95 17.93 24.08
N ASN A 308 6.91 16.99 24.17
CA ASN A 308 8.29 17.24 24.51
C ASN A 308 9.24 16.68 23.45
N PRO A 309 9.38 17.35 22.28
CA PRO A 309 10.07 16.78 21.13
C PRO A 309 11.56 16.50 21.33
N ASN A 310 12.27 17.35 22.09
CA ASN A 310 13.71 17.18 22.30
C ASN A 310 14.02 15.95 23.15
N LEU A 311 13.31 15.77 24.26
CA LEU A 311 13.50 14.61 25.13
C LEU A 311 13.06 13.32 24.46
N ALA A 312 11.86 13.34 23.83
CA ALA A 312 11.34 12.18 23.08
C ALA A 312 12.30 11.73 21.97
N LEU A 313 12.83 12.67 21.17
CA LEU A 313 13.78 12.34 20.10
C LEU A 313 15.07 11.72 20.63
N ASN A 314 15.63 12.26 21.71
CA ASN A 314 16.84 11.72 22.32
C ASN A 314 16.60 10.29 22.83
N THR A 315 15.51 10.09 23.57
CA THR A 315 15.14 8.75 24.06
C THR A 315 14.89 7.75 22.92
N ILE A 316 14.20 8.18 21.86
CA ILE A 316 14.01 7.33 20.66
C ILE A 316 15.34 6.89 20.07
N LYS A 317 16.30 7.81 19.94
CA LYS A 317 17.64 7.50 19.42
C LYS A 317 18.39 6.54 20.34
N GLU A 318 18.34 6.75 21.64
CA GLU A 318 18.97 5.87 22.66
C GLU A 318 18.40 4.45 22.55
N VAL A 319 17.06 4.30 22.53
CA VAL A 319 16.42 2.98 22.38
C VAL A 319 16.79 2.31 21.05
N TYR A 320 16.83 3.07 19.96
CA TYR A 320 17.21 2.55 18.65
C TYR A 320 18.68 2.11 18.62
N GLU A 321 19.60 2.89 19.16
CA GLU A 321 21.02 2.52 19.27
C GLU A 321 21.21 1.30 20.16
N GLU A 322 20.53 1.24 21.32
CA GLU A 322 20.56 0.07 22.18
C GLU A 322 20.08 -1.18 21.46
N PHE A 323 18.99 -1.08 20.73
CA PHE A 323 18.44 -2.19 19.94
C PHE A 323 19.42 -2.72 18.89
N ILE A 324 20.18 -1.82 18.25
CA ILE A 324 21.16 -2.19 17.22
C ILE A 324 22.40 -2.85 17.80
N TYR A 325 22.92 -2.32 18.91
CA TYR A 325 24.27 -2.68 19.40
C TYR A 325 24.27 -3.57 20.64
N LYS A 326 23.20 -3.60 21.42
CA LYS A 326 23.07 -4.53 22.54
C LYS A 326 22.49 -5.87 22.09
N LYS A 327 22.79 -6.90 22.85
CA LYS A 327 22.21 -8.23 22.62
C LYS A 327 20.70 -8.19 22.85
N ILE A 328 19.94 -8.52 21.81
CA ILE A 328 18.47 -8.66 21.92
C ILE A 328 18.17 -9.92 22.77
N ASP A 329 17.25 -9.77 23.73
CA ASP A 329 16.84 -10.88 24.58
C ASP A 329 16.15 -11.97 23.73
N ALA A 330 16.62 -13.21 23.90
CA ALA A 330 16.10 -14.35 23.19
C ALA A 330 14.62 -14.62 23.51
N GLU A 331 14.17 -14.34 24.72
CA GLU A 331 12.77 -14.50 25.11
C GLU A 331 11.86 -13.51 24.37
N ILE A 332 12.28 -12.25 24.21
CA ILE A 332 11.56 -11.25 23.42
C ILE A 332 11.43 -11.72 21.96
N VAL A 333 12.51 -12.23 21.39
CA VAL A 333 12.51 -12.74 20.00
C VAL A 333 11.51 -13.91 19.86
N GLU A 334 11.55 -14.90 20.75
CA GLU A 334 10.66 -16.05 20.68
C GLU A 334 9.18 -15.68 20.91
N ASN A 335 8.89 -14.75 21.83
CA ASN A 335 7.54 -14.26 22.06
C ASN A 335 7.02 -13.49 20.84
N THR A 336 7.85 -12.68 20.18
CA THR A 336 7.47 -11.97 18.98
C THR A 336 7.22 -12.92 17.80
N LYS A 337 8.03 -13.97 17.62
CA LYS A 337 7.78 -15.02 16.61
C LYS A 337 6.41 -15.68 16.81
N LYS A 338 6.07 -16.06 18.05
CA LYS A 338 4.76 -16.64 18.37
C LYS A 338 3.60 -15.70 18.05
N ASN A 339 3.75 -14.40 18.33
CA ASN A 339 2.75 -13.40 18.00
C ASN A 339 2.57 -13.24 16.48
N ILE A 340 3.67 -13.23 15.71
CA ILE A 340 3.61 -13.19 14.24
C ILE A 340 2.92 -14.44 13.70
N GLU A 341 3.24 -15.64 14.21
CA GLU A 341 2.60 -16.88 13.82
C GLU A 341 1.09 -16.85 14.07
N GLY A 342 0.67 -16.47 15.28
CA GLY A 342 -0.73 -16.33 15.63
C GLY A 342 -1.48 -15.33 14.74
N THR A 343 -0.89 -14.16 14.50
CA THR A 343 -1.46 -13.14 13.61
C THR A 343 -1.55 -13.63 12.17
N HIS A 344 -0.53 -14.33 11.67
CA HIS A 344 -0.51 -14.88 10.32
C HIS A 344 -1.62 -15.91 10.12
N LEU A 345 -1.83 -16.80 11.09
CA LEU A 345 -2.93 -17.78 11.06
C LEU A 345 -4.31 -17.10 11.02
N LEU A 346 -4.54 -16.10 11.88
CA LEU A 346 -5.81 -15.37 11.95
C LEU A 346 -6.08 -14.57 10.65
N THR A 347 -5.06 -13.94 10.08
CA THR A 347 -5.22 -13.16 8.84
C THR A 347 -5.45 -14.05 7.63
N SER A 348 -4.92 -15.27 7.61
CA SER A 348 -5.08 -16.21 6.49
C SER A 348 -6.49 -16.81 6.36
N VAL A 349 -7.41 -16.56 7.30
CA VAL A 349 -8.79 -17.09 7.26
C VAL A 349 -9.68 -16.32 6.28
N LYS A 350 -9.56 -14.98 6.23
CA LYS A 350 -10.46 -14.11 5.45
C LYS A 350 -10.11 -14.11 3.96
N ASN A 351 -11.11 -14.21 3.08
CA ASN A 351 -10.90 -14.10 1.63
C ASN A 351 -10.20 -12.80 1.22
N SER A 352 -10.56 -11.66 1.82
CA SER A 352 -9.89 -10.38 1.56
C SER A 352 -8.39 -10.40 1.90
N SER A 353 -8.00 -11.09 2.96
CA SER A 353 -6.58 -11.24 3.33
C SER A 353 -5.84 -12.16 2.36
N LYS A 354 -6.48 -13.26 1.95
CA LYS A 354 -5.94 -14.16 0.90
C LYS A 354 -5.77 -13.42 -0.42
N LEU A 355 -6.75 -12.57 -0.79
CA LEU A 355 -6.69 -11.74 -1.98
C LEU A 355 -5.53 -10.74 -1.92
N ASN A 356 -5.29 -10.11 -0.76
CA ASN A 356 -4.16 -9.21 -0.57
C ASN A 356 -2.80 -9.96 -0.64
N MET A 357 -2.72 -11.19 -0.13
CA MET A 357 -1.53 -12.05 -0.28
C MET A 357 -1.26 -12.40 -1.75
N LEU A 358 -2.31 -12.80 -2.50
CA LEU A 358 -2.23 -13.07 -3.94
C LEU A 358 -1.78 -11.82 -4.72
N SER A 359 -2.38 -10.67 -4.41
CA SER A 359 -2.00 -9.39 -5.00
C SER A 359 -0.54 -9.03 -4.71
N SER A 360 -0.06 -9.28 -3.49
CA SER A 360 1.35 -9.08 -3.14
C SER A 360 2.27 -10.00 -3.94
N ILE A 361 1.91 -11.28 -4.09
CA ILE A 361 2.65 -12.25 -4.93
C ILE A 361 2.71 -11.75 -6.38
N ALA A 362 1.56 -11.35 -6.93
CA ALA A 362 1.46 -10.88 -8.31
C ALA A 362 2.28 -9.61 -8.56
N ASN A 363 2.08 -8.60 -7.72
CA ASN A 363 2.64 -7.26 -7.89
C ASN A 363 4.15 -7.21 -7.59
N LYS A 364 4.61 -8.00 -6.64
CA LYS A 364 6.02 -8.06 -6.21
C LYS A 364 6.76 -9.25 -6.82
N LYS A 365 6.12 -10.01 -7.73
CA LYS A 365 6.69 -11.19 -8.43
C LYS A 365 7.29 -12.22 -7.49
N LEU A 366 6.62 -12.47 -6.34
CA LEU A 366 7.08 -13.41 -5.33
C LEU A 366 6.83 -14.86 -5.75
N PRO A 367 7.58 -15.84 -5.18
CA PRO A 367 7.23 -17.25 -5.28
C PRO A 367 5.80 -17.51 -4.80
N LEU A 368 5.08 -18.45 -5.44
CA LEU A 368 3.69 -18.75 -5.09
C LEU A 368 3.54 -19.23 -3.64
N ASP A 369 4.56 -19.88 -3.10
CA ASP A 369 4.61 -20.41 -1.73
C ASP A 369 5.24 -19.44 -0.71
N PHE A 370 5.42 -18.17 -1.08
CA PHE A 370 6.07 -17.16 -0.22
C PHE A 370 5.39 -17.05 1.14
N PHE A 371 4.06 -16.94 1.17
CA PHE A 371 3.30 -16.81 2.42
C PHE A 371 3.16 -18.15 3.16
N ASP A 372 3.17 -19.28 2.47
CA ASP A 372 3.21 -20.61 3.10
C ASP A 372 4.53 -20.83 3.87
N LYS A 373 5.62 -20.24 3.39
CA LYS A 373 6.95 -20.29 4.01
C LYS A 373 7.24 -19.16 4.99
N TYR A 374 6.34 -18.14 5.07
CA TYR A 374 6.59 -16.90 5.81
C TYR A 374 6.92 -17.16 7.27
N VAL A 375 6.07 -17.91 7.99
CA VAL A 375 6.28 -18.25 9.41
C VAL A 375 7.57 -19.06 9.61
N LYS A 376 7.84 -20.03 8.74
CA LYS A 376 9.10 -20.82 8.78
C LYS A 376 10.31 -19.91 8.64
N ASN A 377 10.28 -18.95 7.71
CA ASN A 377 11.37 -18.01 7.49
C ASN A 377 11.56 -17.07 8.68
N ILE A 378 10.48 -16.52 9.25
CA ILE A 378 10.52 -15.73 10.50
C ILE A 378 11.14 -16.55 11.64
N ASN A 379 10.69 -17.80 11.84
CA ASN A 379 11.17 -18.66 12.92
C ASN A 379 12.67 -19.04 12.78
N SER A 380 13.21 -19.02 11.57
CA SER A 380 14.64 -19.27 11.32
C SER A 380 15.55 -18.07 11.64
N VAL A 381 15.00 -16.87 11.85
CA VAL A 381 15.78 -15.67 12.13
C VAL A 381 16.37 -15.74 13.55
N THR A 382 17.64 -15.40 13.67
CA THR A 382 18.37 -15.33 14.94
C THR A 382 18.51 -13.89 15.44
N PRO A 383 18.70 -13.66 16.76
CA PRO A 383 18.98 -12.32 17.30
C PRO A 383 20.18 -11.62 16.63
N ALA A 384 21.23 -12.38 16.31
CA ALA A 384 22.40 -11.85 15.62
C ALA A 384 22.09 -11.33 14.21
N GLN A 385 21.24 -12.04 13.45
CA GLN A 385 20.82 -11.58 12.13
C GLN A 385 19.97 -10.32 12.19
N ILE A 386 19.14 -10.15 13.22
CA ILE A 386 18.38 -8.91 13.45
C ILE A 386 19.35 -7.75 13.66
N SER A 387 20.29 -7.87 14.61
CA SER A 387 21.28 -6.81 14.88
C SER A 387 22.11 -6.48 13.64
N GLN A 388 22.58 -7.47 12.90
CA GLN A 388 23.32 -7.27 11.64
C GLN A 388 22.49 -6.53 10.57
N ALA A 389 21.22 -6.86 10.44
CA ALA A 389 20.34 -6.21 9.47
C ALA A 389 20.16 -4.71 9.80
N PHE A 390 19.89 -4.39 11.07
CA PHE A 390 19.73 -3.00 11.50
C PHE A 390 21.06 -2.22 11.49
N GLN A 391 22.20 -2.82 11.83
CA GLN A 391 23.51 -2.23 11.64
C GLN A 391 23.82 -1.91 10.17
N LYS A 392 23.32 -2.74 9.24
CA LYS A 392 23.51 -2.50 7.80
C LYS A 392 22.70 -1.30 7.34
N ILE A 393 21.42 -1.21 7.72
CA ILE A 393 20.57 -0.08 7.30
C ILE A 393 20.94 1.23 8.01
N GLN A 394 21.48 1.18 9.21
CA GLN A 394 21.95 2.38 9.92
C GLN A 394 23.09 3.10 9.19
N LYS A 395 23.82 2.44 8.31
CA LYS A 395 24.84 3.06 7.47
C LYS A 395 24.26 3.96 6.39
N ASN A 396 22.98 3.81 6.08
CA ASN A 396 22.27 4.70 5.17
C ASN A 396 22.02 6.04 5.84
N ALA A 397 21.82 7.07 5.04
CA ALA A 397 21.53 8.41 5.53
C ALA A 397 20.31 8.40 6.48
N VAL A 398 20.45 9.07 7.62
CA VAL A 398 19.35 9.27 8.57
C VAL A 398 18.62 10.55 8.23
N VAL A 399 17.32 10.44 8.00
CA VAL A 399 16.43 11.59 7.86
C VAL A 399 15.62 11.73 9.14
N THR A 400 15.66 12.93 9.73
CA THR A 400 14.85 13.30 10.90
C THR A 400 13.95 14.46 10.52
N VAL A 401 12.65 14.33 10.75
CA VAL A 401 11.67 15.39 10.52
C VAL A 401 10.89 15.66 11.79
N ILE A 402 10.77 16.93 12.16
CA ILE A 402 10.05 17.40 13.34
C ILE A 402 9.08 18.50 12.91
N VAL A 403 7.78 18.27 13.08
CA VAL A 403 6.72 19.23 12.73
C VAL A 403 5.84 19.46 13.94
N GLY A 404 5.76 20.71 14.41
CA GLY A 404 5.00 21.09 15.58
C GLY A 404 5.61 22.30 16.27
N ASP A 405 5.49 22.39 17.60
CA ASP A 405 6.22 23.40 18.36
C ASP A 405 7.69 22.96 18.51
N VAL A 406 8.55 23.57 17.72
CA VAL A 406 10.00 23.24 17.60
C VAL A 406 10.92 24.30 18.19
N LYS A 407 10.37 25.17 19.07
CA LYS A 407 11.15 26.18 19.78
C LYS A 407 12.15 25.62 20.77
#